data_3bcdea7b2d121c7bab02eab9c84b1e49
#
_entry.id   3bcdea7b2d121c7bab02eab9c84b1e49
#
_cell.length_a   1.000
_cell.length_b   1.000
_cell.length_c   1.000
_cell.angle_alpha   90.00
_cell.angle_beta   90.00
_cell.angle_gamma   90.00
#
_symmetry.space_group_name_H-M   'P 1'
#
loop_
_entity.id
_entity.type
_entity.pdbx_description
1 polymer ?
#
loop_
_entity_poly.entity_id
_entity_poly.type
_entity_poly.pdbx_seq_one_letter_code
_entity_poly.pdbx_strand_id
1 'polypeptide(L)'
;RDITEMKQAEEQLRQAQKMEAVGQLTGGVAHDFNNLLAAIIGNLDLIEESSIASEFDRESIATALRAALRGAELTHRLLAFSRQQELDAKATEINKMLPQFRDLAQRTIGADVAIEMSLAADLWPTMVDAGQLENALLNLAINARDAMPDGGQLTIETDNRVLTRDDTAGFEDLTPGEYVMISIGDNGTGMSAEVRRRVFEPFFTTKEVGKGTGLGL
;
A
#
# COMPACT_ATOMS: atom_id res chain seq x y z
N ARG A 1 17.43 -26.03 26.14
CA ARG A 1 17.46 -24.66 25.55
C ARG A 1 17.71 -24.72 24.03
N ASP A 2 18.69 -25.53 23.62
CA ASP A 2 19.09 -25.69 22.21
C ASP A 2 18.00 -26.24 21.26
N ILE A 3 17.18 -27.17 21.70
CA ILE A 3 16.17 -27.84 20.86
C ILE A 3 15.00 -26.90 20.53
N THR A 4 14.68 -25.96 21.41
CA THR A 4 13.57 -25.00 21.19
C THR A 4 13.99 -23.92 20.19
N GLU A 5 15.21 -23.42 20.32
CA GLU A 5 15.80 -22.44 19.39
C GLU A 5 15.99 -23.04 17.99
N MET A 6 16.45 -24.29 17.91
CA MET A 6 16.60 -25.00 16.65
C MET A 6 15.26 -25.28 15.96
N LYS A 7 14.22 -25.66 16.69
CA LYS A 7 12.87 -25.84 16.16
C LYS A 7 12.23 -24.52 15.68
N GLN A 8 12.49 -23.42 16.39
CA GLN A 8 12.04 -22.10 15.97
C GLN A 8 12.73 -21.65 14.69
N ALA A 9 14.05 -21.84 14.57
CA ALA A 9 14.80 -21.52 13.37
C ALA A 9 14.36 -22.37 12.17
N GLU A 10 14.11 -23.67 12.37
CA GLU A 10 13.63 -24.60 11.34
C GLU A 10 12.22 -24.21 10.84
N GLU A 11 11.32 -23.81 11.74
CA GLU A 11 9.98 -23.34 11.38
C GLU A 11 10.04 -22.01 10.63
N GLN A 12 10.89 -21.07 11.07
CA GLN A 12 11.13 -19.81 10.36
C GLN A 12 11.69 -20.03 8.95
N LEU A 13 12.68 -20.93 8.81
CA LEU A 13 13.22 -21.29 7.51
C LEU A 13 12.18 -21.94 6.61
N ARG A 14 11.36 -22.84 7.13
CA ARG A 14 10.26 -23.49 6.40
C ARG A 14 9.23 -22.47 5.95
N GLN A 15 8.92 -21.49 6.80
CA GLN A 15 7.98 -20.43 6.48
C GLN A 15 8.54 -19.48 5.42
N ALA A 16 9.82 -19.13 5.49
CA ALA A 16 10.53 -18.35 4.49
C ALA A 16 10.55 -19.05 3.12
N GLN A 17 10.88 -20.35 3.08
CA GLN A 17 10.88 -21.15 1.85
C GLN A 17 9.48 -21.29 1.23
N LYS A 18 8.45 -21.46 2.07
CA LYS A 18 7.05 -21.49 1.61
C LYS A 18 6.63 -20.14 1.04
N MET A 19 7.11 -19.06 1.64
CA MET A 19 6.85 -17.70 1.21
C MET A 19 7.54 -17.39 -0.12
N GLU A 20 8.79 -17.80 -0.29
CA GLU A 20 9.54 -17.66 -1.54
C GLU A 20 8.88 -18.43 -2.69
N ALA A 21 8.45 -19.66 -2.45
CA ALA A 21 7.74 -20.47 -3.45
C ALA A 21 6.38 -19.85 -3.85
N VAL A 22 5.62 -19.33 -2.89
CA VAL A 22 4.38 -18.57 -3.15
C VAL A 22 4.70 -17.30 -3.92
N GLY A 23 5.79 -16.61 -3.57
CA GLY A 23 6.26 -15.42 -4.24
C GLY A 23 6.55 -15.64 -5.73
N GLN A 24 7.35 -16.64 -6.08
CA GLN A 24 7.71 -16.96 -7.46
C GLN A 24 6.50 -17.37 -8.31
N LEU A 25 5.60 -18.21 -7.78
CA LEU A 25 4.37 -18.63 -8.47
C LEU A 25 3.40 -17.46 -8.67
N THR A 26 3.26 -16.61 -7.66
CA THR A 26 2.34 -15.47 -7.70
C THR A 26 2.81 -14.41 -8.70
N GLY A 27 4.13 -14.21 -8.86
CA GLY A 27 4.71 -13.22 -9.78
C GLY A 27 4.34 -13.47 -11.24
N GLY A 28 4.45 -14.71 -11.71
CA GLY A 28 4.11 -15.08 -13.09
C GLY A 28 2.60 -14.99 -13.36
N VAL A 29 1.80 -15.57 -12.47
CA VAL A 29 0.34 -15.56 -12.58
C VAL A 29 -0.22 -14.14 -12.52
N ALA A 30 0.29 -13.30 -11.63
CA ALA A 30 -0.19 -11.93 -11.48
C ALA A 30 0.14 -11.05 -12.69
N HIS A 31 1.31 -11.24 -13.33
CA HIS A 31 1.66 -10.56 -14.58
C HIS A 31 0.65 -10.90 -15.69
N ASP A 32 0.32 -12.17 -15.86
CA ASP A 32 -0.62 -12.62 -16.89
C ASP A 32 -2.05 -12.13 -16.59
N PHE A 33 -2.43 -12.08 -15.32
CA PHE A 33 -3.72 -11.54 -14.89
C PHE A 33 -3.83 -10.04 -15.17
N ASN A 34 -2.76 -9.26 -14.93
CA ASN A 34 -2.74 -7.84 -15.24
C ASN A 34 -2.86 -7.58 -16.74
N ASN A 35 -2.25 -8.40 -17.59
CA ASN A 35 -2.38 -8.28 -19.04
C ASN A 35 -3.83 -8.55 -19.51
N LEU A 36 -4.50 -9.55 -18.91
CA LEU A 36 -5.91 -9.81 -19.21
C LEU A 36 -6.83 -8.68 -18.73
N LEU A 37 -6.58 -8.16 -17.53
CA LEU A 37 -7.36 -7.03 -16.99
C LEU A 37 -7.17 -5.76 -17.79
N ALA A 38 -5.93 -5.46 -18.24
CA ALA A 38 -5.65 -4.32 -19.11
C ALA A 38 -6.42 -4.42 -20.43
N ALA A 39 -6.48 -5.62 -21.04
CA ALA A 39 -7.28 -5.85 -22.24
C ALA A 39 -8.77 -5.68 -21.98
N ILE A 40 -9.31 -6.15 -20.85
CA ILE A 40 -10.72 -5.99 -20.48
C ILE A 40 -11.06 -4.53 -20.25
N ILE A 41 -10.25 -3.80 -19.48
CA ILE A 41 -10.42 -2.37 -19.18
C ILE A 41 -10.42 -1.58 -20.49
N GLY A 42 -9.41 -1.76 -21.35
CA GLY A 42 -9.31 -1.03 -22.61
C GLY A 42 -10.47 -1.28 -23.55
N ASN A 43 -11.05 -2.48 -23.60
CA ASN A 43 -12.25 -2.75 -24.38
C ASN A 43 -13.51 -2.13 -23.77
N LEU A 44 -13.64 -2.10 -22.44
CA LEU A 44 -14.77 -1.47 -21.76
C LEU A 44 -14.75 0.05 -21.93
N ASP A 45 -13.57 0.68 -21.83
CA ASP A 45 -13.39 2.12 -22.08
C ASP A 45 -13.82 2.50 -23.51
N LEU A 46 -13.41 1.69 -24.51
CA LEU A 46 -13.80 1.91 -25.92
C LEU A 46 -15.33 1.80 -26.13
N ILE A 47 -16.00 0.90 -25.42
CA ILE A 47 -17.44 0.76 -25.50
C ILE A 47 -18.13 1.92 -24.78
N GLU A 48 -17.61 2.35 -23.62
CA GLU A 48 -18.17 3.47 -22.83
C GLU A 48 -18.11 4.79 -23.64
N GLU A 49 -17.01 5.02 -24.38
CA GLU A 49 -16.84 6.17 -25.25
C GLU A 49 -17.70 6.10 -26.54
N SER A 50 -18.25 4.93 -26.86
CA SER A 50 -19.05 4.77 -28.07
C SER A 50 -20.41 5.44 -27.93
N SER A 51 -20.84 6.17 -28.98
CA SER A 51 -22.16 6.82 -29.03
C SER A 51 -23.34 5.83 -29.19
N ILE A 52 -23.09 4.53 -29.23
CA ILE A 52 -24.06 3.46 -29.54
C ILE A 52 -24.58 2.82 -28.24
N ALA A 53 -23.89 2.97 -27.11
CA ALA A 53 -24.28 2.34 -25.85
C ALA A 53 -25.55 2.98 -25.25
N SER A 54 -26.54 2.19 -24.92
CA SER A 54 -27.71 2.63 -24.15
C SER A 54 -27.32 3.00 -22.70
N GLU A 55 -28.17 3.72 -21.97
CA GLU A 55 -27.94 4.09 -20.59
C GLU A 55 -27.75 2.84 -19.69
N PHE A 56 -28.48 1.78 -19.96
CA PHE A 56 -28.34 0.48 -19.28
C PHE A 56 -26.98 -0.19 -19.58
N ASP A 57 -26.52 -0.13 -20.83
CA ASP A 57 -25.22 -0.65 -21.22
C ASP A 57 -24.09 0.10 -20.52
N ARG A 58 -24.19 1.44 -20.41
CA ARG A 58 -23.20 2.26 -19.71
C ARG A 58 -23.10 1.93 -18.22
N GLU A 59 -24.20 1.69 -17.53
CA GLU A 59 -24.18 1.28 -16.13
C GLU A 59 -23.54 -0.10 -15.94
N SER A 60 -23.82 -1.02 -16.85
CA SER A 60 -23.25 -2.36 -16.87
C SER A 60 -21.73 -2.30 -17.15
N ILE A 61 -21.30 -1.48 -18.11
CA ILE A 61 -19.90 -1.24 -18.46
C ILE A 61 -19.16 -0.63 -17.28
N ALA A 62 -19.70 0.44 -16.67
CA ALA A 62 -19.11 1.08 -15.50
C ALA A 62 -18.96 0.11 -14.31
N THR A 63 -19.88 -0.82 -14.16
CA THR A 63 -19.82 -1.87 -13.13
C THR A 63 -18.73 -2.89 -13.44
N ALA A 64 -18.61 -3.33 -14.68
CA ALA A 64 -17.58 -4.25 -15.14
C ALA A 64 -16.17 -3.59 -15.05
N LEU A 65 -16.05 -2.33 -15.43
CA LEU A 65 -14.81 -1.55 -15.32
C LEU A 65 -14.36 -1.44 -13.87
N ARG A 66 -15.26 -1.10 -12.94
CA ARG A 66 -14.95 -1.08 -11.50
C ARG A 66 -14.50 -2.44 -10.98
N ALA A 67 -15.07 -3.54 -11.48
CA ALA A 67 -14.67 -4.88 -11.10
C ALA A 67 -13.29 -5.24 -11.65
N ALA A 68 -12.99 -4.88 -12.90
CA ALA A 68 -11.69 -5.11 -13.53
C ALA A 68 -10.58 -4.29 -12.84
N LEU A 69 -10.82 -3.02 -12.52
CA LEU A 69 -9.90 -2.17 -11.78
C LEU A 69 -9.60 -2.73 -10.38
N ARG A 70 -10.61 -3.24 -9.67
CA ARG A 70 -10.39 -3.92 -8.38
C ARG A 70 -9.57 -5.19 -8.52
N GLY A 71 -9.75 -5.95 -9.62
CA GLY A 71 -8.94 -7.12 -9.93
C GLY A 71 -7.48 -6.75 -10.18
N ALA A 72 -7.22 -5.68 -10.95
CA ALA A 72 -5.89 -5.16 -11.21
C ALA A 72 -5.19 -4.70 -9.90
N GLU A 73 -5.91 -4.01 -9.03
CA GLU A 73 -5.42 -3.60 -7.73
C GLU A 73 -5.03 -4.80 -6.85
N LEU A 74 -5.88 -5.83 -6.79
CA LEU A 74 -5.58 -7.06 -6.05
C LEU A 74 -4.35 -7.76 -6.60
N THR A 75 -4.21 -7.83 -7.93
CA THR A 75 -3.07 -8.46 -8.59
C THR A 75 -1.80 -7.67 -8.35
N HIS A 76 -1.88 -6.34 -8.36
CA HIS A 76 -0.74 -5.47 -8.05
C HIS A 76 -0.27 -5.64 -6.60
N ARG A 77 -1.19 -5.78 -5.65
CA ARG A 77 -0.88 -6.09 -4.24
C ARG A 77 -0.23 -7.46 -4.08
N LEU A 78 -0.68 -8.47 -4.82
CA LEU A 78 -0.06 -9.80 -4.84
C LEU A 78 1.36 -9.76 -5.42
N LEU A 79 1.59 -8.95 -6.46
CA LEU A 79 2.91 -8.74 -7.05
C LEU A 79 3.88 -8.01 -6.12
N ALA A 80 3.41 -6.99 -5.40
CA ALA A 80 4.22 -6.28 -4.41
C ALA A 80 4.69 -7.24 -3.30
N PHE A 81 3.87 -8.23 -2.96
CA PHE A 81 4.23 -9.28 -2.01
C PHE A 81 5.19 -10.34 -2.59
N SER A 82 5.09 -10.64 -3.90
CA SER A 82 5.83 -11.72 -4.57
C SER A 82 7.25 -11.33 -5.01
N ARG A 83 7.51 -10.06 -5.25
CA ARG A 83 8.81 -9.60 -5.77
C ARG A 83 9.65 -9.02 -4.64
N GLN A 84 10.82 -9.62 -4.41
CA GLN A 84 12.03 -8.85 -4.11
C GLN A 84 12.34 -7.99 -5.34
N GLN A 85 11.56 -6.93 -5.55
CA GLN A 85 11.88 -5.96 -6.57
C GLN A 85 13.15 -5.27 -6.11
N GLU A 86 14.23 -5.35 -6.87
CA GLU A 86 15.39 -4.49 -6.65
C GLU A 86 14.87 -3.05 -6.58
N LEU A 87 15.01 -2.41 -5.42
CA LEU A 87 14.59 -1.04 -5.23
C LEU A 87 15.44 -0.13 -6.12
N ASP A 88 14.81 0.64 -6.99
CA ASP A 88 15.46 1.69 -7.76
C ASP A 88 15.53 2.99 -6.92
N ALA A 89 16.29 2.91 -5.82
CA ALA A 89 16.43 4.02 -4.89
C ALA A 89 17.23 5.17 -5.52
N LYS A 90 16.62 6.33 -5.61
CA LYS A 90 17.20 7.56 -6.14
C LYS A 90 17.06 8.69 -5.14
N ALA A 91 17.96 9.68 -5.21
CA ALA A 91 17.85 10.91 -4.43
C ALA A 91 16.53 11.62 -4.80
N THR A 92 15.56 11.60 -3.91
CA THR A 92 14.19 12.07 -4.13
C THR A 92 13.85 13.19 -3.15
N GLU A 93 13.27 14.27 -3.68
CA GLU A 93 12.71 15.36 -2.89
C GLU A 93 11.23 15.05 -2.61
N ILE A 94 10.96 14.47 -1.46
CA ILE A 94 9.63 13.98 -1.05
C ILE A 94 8.56 15.07 -1.15
N ASN A 95 8.87 16.30 -0.71
CA ASN A 95 7.91 17.41 -0.75
C ASN A 95 7.50 17.82 -2.17
N LYS A 96 8.28 17.46 -3.20
CA LYS A 96 7.88 17.68 -4.61
C LYS A 96 6.95 16.58 -5.13
N MET A 97 7.07 15.38 -4.61
CA MET A 97 6.23 14.22 -4.97
C MET A 97 4.84 14.30 -4.31
N LEU A 98 4.78 14.67 -3.04
CA LEU A 98 3.56 14.60 -2.23
C LEU A 98 2.35 15.39 -2.80
N PRO A 99 2.48 16.57 -3.43
CA PRO A 99 1.33 17.25 -4.05
C PRO A 99 0.67 16.46 -5.17
N GLN A 100 1.44 15.77 -6.00
CA GLN A 100 0.91 14.90 -7.07
C GLN A 100 0.27 13.64 -6.45
N PHE A 101 0.92 13.06 -5.45
CA PHE A 101 0.37 11.97 -4.68
C PHE A 101 -0.98 12.34 -4.03
N ARG A 102 -1.12 13.54 -3.43
CA ARG A 102 -2.38 14.01 -2.85
C ARG A 102 -3.52 13.96 -3.88
N ASP A 103 -3.27 14.44 -5.09
CA ASP A 103 -4.30 14.47 -6.14
C ASP A 103 -4.71 13.04 -6.58
N LEU A 104 -3.77 12.11 -6.62
CA LEU A 104 -4.03 10.69 -6.84
C LEU A 104 -4.83 10.07 -5.67
N ALA A 105 -4.36 10.30 -4.45
CA ALA A 105 -5.00 9.79 -3.23
C ALA A 105 -6.43 10.30 -3.11
N GLN A 106 -6.68 11.61 -3.34
CA GLN A 106 -8.02 12.19 -3.27
C GLN A 106 -9.02 11.53 -4.24
N ARG A 107 -8.57 11.19 -5.46
CA ARG A 107 -9.41 10.45 -6.42
C ARG A 107 -9.73 9.03 -5.96
N THR A 108 -8.79 8.40 -5.25
CA THR A 108 -8.90 7.00 -4.80
C THR A 108 -9.75 6.87 -3.53
N ILE A 109 -9.59 7.78 -2.57
CA ILE A 109 -10.30 7.71 -1.28
C ILE A 109 -11.67 8.40 -1.30
N GLY A 110 -11.92 9.24 -2.33
CA GLY A 110 -13.21 9.96 -2.47
C GLY A 110 -13.23 11.34 -1.81
N ALA A 111 -14.30 12.06 -2.02
CA ALA A 111 -14.47 13.45 -1.52
C ALA A 111 -14.86 13.54 -0.04
N ASP A 112 -15.32 12.44 0.56
CA ASP A 112 -15.77 12.40 1.95
C ASP A 112 -14.62 12.46 2.96
N VAL A 113 -13.39 12.23 2.51
CA VAL A 113 -12.18 12.32 3.33
C VAL A 113 -11.33 13.50 2.84
N ALA A 114 -11.15 14.51 3.69
CA ALA A 114 -10.28 15.64 3.41
C ALA A 114 -8.80 15.24 3.62
N ILE A 115 -7.91 15.63 2.69
CA ILE A 115 -6.47 15.42 2.83
C ILE A 115 -5.80 16.75 3.19
N GLU A 116 -5.19 16.81 4.36
CA GLU A 116 -4.37 17.93 4.81
C GLU A 116 -2.88 17.57 4.77
N MET A 117 -2.04 18.55 4.43
CA MET A 117 -0.60 18.36 4.35
C MET A 117 0.12 19.41 5.17
N SER A 118 1.05 18.96 6.03
CA SER A 118 1.96 19.80 6.81
C SER A 118 3.40 19.40 6.49
N LEU A 119 3.98 20.07 5.51
CA LEU A 119 5.29 19.71 4.96
C LEU A 119 6.39 20.63 5.50
N ALA A 120 7.45 20.04 6.06
CA ALA A 120 8.63 20.80 6.51
C ALA A 120 9.28 21.53 5.32
N ALA A 121 9.55 22.84 5.47
CA ALA A 121 10.04 23.67 4.36
C ALA A 121 11.46 23.29 3.89
N ASP A 122 12.27 22.75 4.78
CA ASP A 122 13.70 22.40 4.61
C ASP A 122 13.92 20.88 4.65
N LEU A 123 12.96 20.08 4.17
CA LEU A 123 13.06 18.63 4.17
C LEU A 123 14.27 18.15 3.36
N TRP A 124 15.04 17.24 3.96
CA TRP A 124 16.22 16.68 3.32
C TRP A 124 15.86 15.78 2.13
N PRO A 125 16.69 15.75 1.07
CA PRO A 125 16.56 14.74 0.05
C PRO A 125 16.89 13.36 0.64
N THR A 126 16.17 12.33 0.22
CA THR A 126 16.38 10.97 0.71
C THR A 126 16.52 9.96 -0.42
N MET A 127 17.25 8.88 -0.19
CA MET A 127 17.41 7.77 -1.13
C MET A 127 16.21 6.83 -1.00
N VAL A 128 15.29 6.90 -1.96
CA VAL A 128 14.06 6.09 -1.95
C VAL A 128 13.61 5.76 -3.37
N ASP A 129 12.98 4.62 -3.55
CA ASP A 129 12.18 4.32 -4.75
C ASP A 129 10.85 5.07 -4.63
N ALA A 130 10.67 6.11 -5.44
CA ALA A 130 9.50 6.98 -5.40
C ALA A 130 8.19 6.21 -5.68
N GLY A 131 8.22 5.25 -6.62
CA GLY A 131 7.06 4.43 -6.95
C GLY A 131 6.63 3.51 -5.80
N GLN A 132 7.59 2.90 -5.11
CA GLN A 132 7.31 2.08 -3.94
C GLN A 132 6.81 2.93 -2.76
N LEU A 133 7.37 4.11 -2.58
CA LEU A 133 6.88 5.05 -1.56
C LEU A 133 5.44 5.50 -1.85
N GLU A 134 5.12 5.88 -3.09
CA GLU A 134 3.75 6.23 -3.49
C GLU A 134 2.77 5.09 -3.23
N ASN A 135 3.15 3.85 -3.56
CA ASN A 135 2.34 2.67 -3.29
C ASN A 135 2.10 2.46 -1.79
N ALA A 136 3.13 2.61 -0.96
CA ALA A 136 3.00 2.49 0.49
C ALA A 136 2.07 3.57 1.06
N LEU A 137 2.25 4.82 0.65
CA LEU A 137 1.40 5.94 1.07
C LEU A 137 -0.06 5.74 0.62
N LEU A 138 -0.28 5.24 -0.60
CA LEU A 138 -1.63 4.96 -1.11
C LEU A 138 -2.32 3.84 -0.32
N ASN A 139 -1.60 2.80 0.04
CA ASN A 139 -2.12 1.74 0.91
C ASN A 139 -2.54 2.27 2.28
N LEU A 140 -1.74 3.17 2.87
CA LEU A 140 -2.08 3.83 4.14
C LEU A 140 -3.32 4.72 3.98
N ALA A 141 -3.42 5.49 2.89
CA ALA A 141 -4.58 6.34 2.62
C ALA A 141 -5.88 5.53 2.43
N ILE A 142 -5.81 4.38 1.75
CA ILE A 142 -6.94 3.46 1.59
C ILE A 142 -7.35 2.87 2.95
N ASN A 143 -6.39 2.47 3.78
CA ASN A 143 -6.69 1.95 5.11
C ASN A 143 -7.32 3.03 6.01
N ALA A 144 -6.83 4.27 5.93
CA ALA A 144 -7.41 5.41 6.64
C ALA A 144 -8.87 5.67 6.20
N ARG A 145 -9.16 5.69 4.88
CA ARG A 145 -10.53 5.80 4.36
C ARG A 145 -11.44 4.71 4.94
N ASP A 146 -10.98 3.47 4.93
CA ASP A 146 -11.76 2.33 5.43
C ASP A 146 -12.01 2.42 6.95
N ALA A 147 -11.16 3.15 7.70
CA ALA A 147 -11.36 3.47 9.10
C ALA A 147 -12.30 4.68 9.32
N MET A 148 -12.68 5.40 8.26
CA MET A 148 -13.52 6.61 8.28
C MET A 148 -14.77 6.44 7.40
N PRO A 149 -15.68 5.51 7.69
CA PRO A 149 -16.84 5.20 6.84
C PRO A 149 -17.82 6.38 6.67
N ASP A 150 -17.86 7.30 7.62
CA ASP A 150 -18.70 8.49 7.60
C ASP A 150 -17.94 9.75 7.12
N GLY A 151 -16.78 9.56 6.49
CA GLY A 151 -15.87 10.63 6.14
C GLY A 151 -14.95 11.02 7.28
N GLY A 152 -14.01 11.93 6.99
CA GLY A 152 -13.03 12.36 7.99
C GLY A 152 -11.87 13.16 7.40
N GLN A 153 -10.73 13.08 8.09
CA GLN A 153 -9.52 13.82 7.75
C GLN A 153 -8.31 12.89 7.77
N LEU A 154 -7.56 12.92 6.69
CA LEU A 154 -6.24 12.30 6.55
C LEU A 154 -5.18 13.40 6.59
N THR A 155 -4.23 13.31 7.51
CA THR A 155 -3.13 14.27 7.64
C THR A 155 -1.83 13.61 7.17
N ILE A 156 -1.07 14.29 6.33
CA ILE A 156 0.26 13.88 5.87
C ILE A 156 1.27 14.91 6.35
N GLU A 157 2.25 14.49 7.13
CA GLU A 157 3.27 15.37 7.66
C GLU A 157 4.66 14.89 7.28
N THR A 158 5.58 15.83 7.03
CA THR A 158 7.00 15.51 6.82
C THR A 158 7.87 16.27 7.80
N ASP A 159 8.94 15.64 8.26
CA ASP A 159 9.90 16.25 9.17
C ASP A 159 11.30 15.63 8.99
N ASN A 160 12.34 16.38 9.34
CA ASN A 160 13.69 15.87 9.48
C ASN A 160 13.90 15.34 10.88
N ARG A 161 14.45 14.14 11.02
CA ARG A 161 14.73 13.51 12.31
C ARG A 161 16.18 13.06 12.39
N VAL A 162 16.83 13.40 13.49
CA VAL A 162 18.14 12.84 13.84
C VAL A 162 17.88 11.80 14.93
N LEU A 163 18.07 10.53 14.58
CA LEU A 163 17.87 9.42 15.51
C LEU A 163 19.18 9.12 16.24
N THR A 164 19.12 9.04 17.56
CA THR A 164 20.22 8.66 18.42
C THR A 164 20.26 7.14 18.65
N ARG A 165 21.29 6.65 19.36
CA ARG A 165 21.35 5.24 19.75
C ARG A 165 20.21 4.82 20.67
N ASP A 166 19.73 5.73 21.50
CA ASP A 166 18.61 5.46 22.41
C ASP A 166 17.30 5.35 21.65
N ASP A 167 17.10 6.14 20.58
CA ASP A 167 15.93 6.10 19.71
C ASP A 167 15.88 4.81 18.87
N THR A 168 17.03 4.24 18.54
CA THR A 168 17.14 3.02 17.72
C THR A 168 17.24 1.75 18.57
N ALA A 169 17.33 1.87 19.89
CA ALA A 169 17.41 0.75 20.79
C ALA A 169 16.12 -0.11 20.73
N GLY A 170 16.25 -1.35 20.27
CA GLY A 170 15.12 -2.29 20.10
C GLY A 170 14.64 -2.46 18.66
N PHE A 171 15.23 -1.76 17.70
CA PHE A 171 14.97 -1.94 16.27
C PHE A 171 16.25 -2.46 15.58
N GLU A 172 16.22 -3.71 15.09
CA GLU A 172 17.42 -4.35 14.51
C GLU A 172 17.90 -3.67 13.22
N ASP A 173 16.98 -3.16 12.40
CA ASP A 173 17.26 -2.56 11.10
C ASP A 173 17.42 -1.03 11.14
N LEU A 174 17.30 -0.39 12.31
CA LEU A 174 17.37 1.05 12.45
C LEU A 174 18.71 1.48 13.07
N THR A 175 19.48 2.27 12.34
CA THR A 175 20.78 2.78 12.82
C THR A 175 20.67 4.26 13.18
N PRO A 176 21.47 4.77 14.15
CA PRO A 176 21.54 6.20 14.42
C PRO A 176 21.97 6.98 13.17
N GLY A 177 21.32 8.13 12.92
CA GLY A 177 21.60 8.93 11.73
C GLY A 177 20.50 9.95 11.42
N GLU A 178 20.62 10.56 10.24
CA GLU A 178 19.66 11.53 9.72
C GLU A 178 18.58 10.83 8.90
N TYR A 179 17.32 11.12 9.19
CA TYR A 179 16.16 10.48 8.56
C TYR A 179 15.14 11.54 8.13
N VAL A 180 14.46 11.24 7.04
CA VAL A 180 13.21 11.92 6.68
C VAL A 180 12.05 11.09 7.24
N MET A 181 11.22 11.71 8.05
CA MET A 181 10.00 11.13 8.58
C MET A 181 8.80 11.56 7.76
N ILE A 182 7.97 10.61 7.38
CA ILE A 182 6.64 10.86 6.80
C ILE A 182 5.62 10.26 7.76
N SER A 183 4.73 11.08 8.28
CA SER A 183 3.64 10.65 9.16
C SER A 183 2.31 10.71 8.41
N ILE A 184 1.52 9.65 8.52
CA ILE A 184 0.13 9.63 8.03
C ILE A 184 -0.76 9.38 9.24
N GLY A 185 -1.67 10.30 9.49
CA GLY A 185 -2.66 10.23 10.56
C GLY A 185 -4.08 10.31 10.02
N ASP A 186 -4.99 9.54 10.60
CA ASP A 186 -6.42 9.62 10.35
C ASP A 186 -7.19 9.88 11.66
N ASN A 187 -8.38 10.43 11.54
CA ASN A 187 -9.31 10.62 12.67
C ASN A 187 -10.41 9.56 12.73
N GLY A 188 -10.16 8.39 12.14
CA GLY A 188 -11.09 7.27 12.08
C GLY A 188 -11.24 6.50 13.38
N THR A 189 -11.75 5.27 13.27
CA THR A 189 -12.06 4.39 14.42
C THR A 189 -10.81 3.90 15.17
N GLY A 190 -9.63 4.04 14.58
CA GLY A 190 -8.36 3.61 15.16
C GLY A 190 -8.23 2.10 15.32
N MET A 191 -7.18 1.67 16.03
CA MET A 191 -6.84 0.26 16.25
C MET A 191 -6.75 -0.07 17.74
N SER A 192 -7.33 -1.20 18.14
CA SER A 192 -7.15 -1.75 19.49
C SER A 192 -5.68 -2.15 19.74
N ALA A 193 -5.29 -2.29 21.01
CA ALA A 193 -3.93 -2.73 21.36
C ALA A 193 -3.58 -4.12 20.79
N GLU A 194 -4.58 -4.98 20.61
CA GLU A 194 -4.40 -6.31 19.99
C GLU A 194 -4.14 -6.19 18.49
N VAL A 195 -4.94 -5.38 17.78
CA VAL A 195 -4.78 -5.12 16.35
C VAL A 195 -3.42 -4.49 16.07
N ARG A 196 -3.00 -3.47 16.85
CA ARG A 196 -1.70 -2.80 16.68
C ARG A 196 -0.49 -3.75 16.81
N ARG A 197 -0.58 -4.79 17.62
CA ARG A 197 0.51 -5.78 17.76
C ARG A 197 0.64 -6.69 16.53
N ARG A 198 -0.45 -6.88 15.79
CA ARG A 198 -0.56 -7.84 14.71
C ARG A 198 -0.68 -7.21 13.33
N VAL A 199 -0.81 -5.89 13.26
CA VAL A 199 -1.13 -5.16 12.01
C VAL A 199 -0.07 -5.35 10.92
N PHE A 200 1.17 -5.67 11.30
CA PHE A 200 2.25 -5.98 10.35
C PHE A 200 2.44 -7.49 10.09
N GLU A 201 1.61 -8.36 10.71
CA GLU A 201 1.63 -9.79 10.38
C GLU A 201 1.04 -9.97 8.96
N PRO A 202 1.74 -10.66 8.04
CA PRO A 202 1.21 -10.94 6.71
C PRO A 202 -0.16 -11.64 6.78
N PHE A 203 -1.09 -11.23 5.92
CA PHE A 203 -2.48 -11.73 5.85
C PHE A 203 -3.37 -11.39 7.06
N PHE A 204 -2.88 -10.65 8.05
CA PHE A 204 -3.73 -10.20 9.14
C PHE A 204 -4.67 -9.09 8.67
N THR A 205 -5.95 -9.27 8.89
CA THR A 205 -6.99 -8.27 8.58
C THR A 205 -8.14 -8.37 9.58
N THR A 206 -8.72 -7.23 9.91
CA THR A 206 -9.96 -7.11 10.68
C THR A 206 -11.19 -6.94 9.78
N LYS A 207 -10.99 -6.84 8.46
CA LYS A 207 -12.07 -6.68 7.49
C LYS A 207 -12.73 -8.02 7.18
N GLU A 208 -13.98 -7.99 6.75
CA GLU A 208 -14.74 -9.20 6.34
C GLU A 208 -13.99 -9.99 5.26
N VAL A 209 -14.23 -11.28 5.20
CA VAL A 209 -13.64 -12.18 4.21
C VAL A 209 -13.92 -11.65 2.79
N GLY A 210 -12.85 -11.42 2.02
CA GLY A 210 -12.92 -10.86 0.67
C GLY A 210 -12.86 -9.34 0.57
N LYS A 211 -12.90 -8.60 1.69
CA LYS A 211 -12.76 -7.12 1.71
C LYS A 211 -11.39 -6.62 2.18
N GLY A 212 -10.55 -7.51 2.72
CA GLY A 212 -9.19 -7.19 3.15
C GLY A 212 -8.24 -8.32 2.79
N THR A 213 -7.05 -7.98 2.25
CA THR A 213 -6.02 -8.97 1.90
C THR A 213 -5.01 -9.21 3.01
N GLY A 214 -4.95 -8.30 4.01
CA GLY A 214 -3.92 -8.33 5.05
C GLY A 214 -2.48 -8.13 4.53
N LEU A 215 -2.32 -7.48 3.39
CA LEU A 215 -1.03 -7.23 2.72
C LEU A 215 -0.74 -5.73 2.52
N GLY A 216 -1.54 -4.84 3.10
CA GLY A 216 -1.45 -3.40 2.85
C GLY A 216 -0.65 -2.61 3.90
N LEU A 217 -0.12 -3.28 4.94
CA LEU A 217 0.77 -2.72 5.96
C LEU A 217 2.04 -3.52 6.10
#